data_08f128cd7d1f7f65d36a750e93fc9342
#
_entry.id   08f128cd7d1f7f65d36a750e93fc9342
#
_cell.length_a   1.000
_cell.length_b   1.000
_cell.length_c   1.000
_cell.angle_alpha   90.00
_cell.angle_beta   90.00
_cell.angle_gamma   90.00
#
_symmetry.space_group_name_H-M   'P 1'
#
loop_
_entity.id
_entity.type
_entity.pdbx_description
1 polymer ?
#
loop_
_entity_poly.entity_id
_entity_poly.type
_entity_poly.pdbx_seq_one_letter_code
_entity_poly.pdbx_strand_id
1 'polypeptide(L)'
;MPKNDKKVTIYDIINKKGVEPIVMITAYDALFARLIDDYVDIILVGDSLNMSFNGKKDTLSLKMDDALYHVKAVLQGAKHAFVIADMPFGSYQDEKSALKNATKFIKAGADAVKFEGGLKTAPIVKG
;
A
#
# COMPACT_ATOMS: atom_id res chain seq x y z
N MET A 1 2.26 -10.54 -23.82
CA MET A 1 1.77 -9.19 -24.06
C MET A 1 2.92 -8.22 -23.97
N PRO A 2 3.04 -7.22 -24.84
CA PRO A 2 4.08 -6.21 -24.67
C PRO A 2 3.85 -5.50 -23.34
N LYS A 3 4.90 -5.40 -22.52
CA LYS A 3 4.87 -4.65 -21.28
C LYS A 3 4.49 -3.20 -21.60
N ASN A 4 3.41 -2.75 -21.02
CA ASN A 4 3.11 -1.34 -21.03
C ASN A 4 4.07 -0.72 -20.02
N ASP A 5 5.17 -0.10 -20.46
CA ASP A 5 6.20 0.50 -19.58
C ASP A 5 5.66 1.67 -18.74
N LYS A 6 4.38 2.00 -18.89
CA LYS A 6 3.74 3.11 -18.18
C LYS A 6 3.29 2.69 -16.79
N LYS A 7 3.72 3.42 -15.79
CA LYS A 7 3.25 3.32 -14.40
C LYS A 7 1.74 3.60 -14.33
N VAL A 8 0.99 2.73 -13.66
CA VAL A 8 -0.43 2.96 -13.35
C VAL A 8 -0.57 4.15 -12.40
N THR A 9 -1.46 5.07 -12.75
CA THR A 9 -1.75 6.27 -11.97
C THR A 9 -3.11 6.18 -11.29
N ILE A 10 -3.36 7.08 -10.35
CA ILE A 10 -4.69 7.18 -9.71
C ILE A 10 -5.81 7.47 -10.74
N TYR A 11 -5.51 8.21 -11.80
CA TYR A 11 -6.47 8.49 -12.86
C TYR A 11 -6.82 7.24 -13.66
N ASP A 12 -5.84 6.37 -13.92
CA ASP A 12 -6.07 5.08 -14.59
C ASP A 12 -7.02 4.22 -13.76
N ILE A 13 -6.84 4.18 -12.44
CA ILE A 13 -7.69 3.42 -11.50
C ILE A 13 -9.10 4.01 -11.44
N ILE A 14 -9.24 5.33 -11.31
CA ILE A 14 -10.56 6.00 -11.26
C ILE A 14 -11.35 5.75 -12.55
N ASN A 15 -10.70 5.80 -13.71
CA ASN A 15 -11.34 5.60 -15.01
C ASN A 15 -11.83 4.15 -15.23
N LYS A 16 -11.34 3.18 -14.47
CA LYS A 16 -11.86 1.79 -14.51
C LYS A 16 -13.21 1.65 -13.83
N LYS A 17 -13.60 2.57 -12.94
CA LYS A 17 -14.85 2.47 -12.19
C LYS A 17 -16.05 2.39 -13.13
N GLY A 18 -16.84 1.30 -13.00
CA GLY A 18 -18.02 1.06 -13.84
C GLY A 18 -17.72 0.59 -15.27
N VAL A 19 -16.43 0.43 -15.62
CA VAL A 19 -15.99 0.00 -16.97
C VAL A 19 -15.41 -1.41 -16.91
N GLU A 20 -14.42 -1.65 -16.03
CA GLU A 20 -13.77 -2.93 -15.87
C GLU A 20 -13.31 -3.15 -14.42
N PRO A 21 -13.11 -4.42 -14.00
CA PRO A 21 -12.62 -4.71 -12.66
C PRO A 21 -11.22 -4.13 -12.42
N ILE A 22 -10.98 -3.65 -11.18
CA ILE A 22 -9.65 -3.30 -10.69
C ILE A 22 -9.06 -4.53 -10.01
N VAL A 23 -7.88 -4.95 -10.46
CA VAL A 23 -7.16 -6.10 -9.90
C VAL A 23 -6.15 -5.63 -8.88
N MET A 24 -6.32 -6.06 -7.62
CA MET A 24 -5.40 -5.75 -6.54
C MET A 24 -4.93 -7.03 -5.84
N ILE A 25 -3.61 -7.15 -5.64
CA ILE A 25 -2.99 -8.26 -4.91
C ILE A 25 -2.03 -7.71 -3.86
N THR A 26 -1.91 -8.39 -2.73
CA THR A 26 -0.91 -8.08 -1.71
C THR A 26 0.46 -8.63 -2.10
N ALA A 27 1.54 -7.89 -1.79
CA ALA A 27 2.90 -8.35 -1.88
C ALA A 27 3.74 -7.74 -0.75
N TYR A 28 4.80 -8.46 -0.33
CA TYR A 28 5.61 -8.08 0.82
C TYR A 28 7.11 -8.06 0.55
N ASP A 29 7.54 -8.43 -0.65
CA ASP A 29 8.94 -8.45 -1.06
C ASP A 29 9.11 -8.10 -2.55
N ALA A 30 10.34 -7.85 -2.95
CA ALA A 30 10.68 -7.42 -4.31
C ALA A 30 10.47 -8.53 -5.36
N LEU A 31 10.71 -9.79 -5.00
CA LEU A 31 10.59 -10.91 -5.94
C LEU A 31 9.13 -11.13 -6.31
N PHE A 32 8.26 -11.25 -5.30
CA PHE A 32 6.84 -11.46 -5.53
C PHE A 32 6.19 -10.26 -6.22
N ALA A 33 6.53 -9.03 -5.80
CA ALA A 33 6.07 -7.82 -6.48
C ALA A 33 6.41 -7.84 -7.98
N ARG A 34 7.64 -8.20 -8.35
CA ARG A 34 8.08 -8.29 -9.75
C ARG A 34 7.32 -9.34 -10.55
N LEU A 35 6.96 -10.47 -9.91
CA LEU A 35 6.23 -11.55 -10.59
C LEU A 35 4.80 -11.13 -10.95
N ILE A 36 4.16 -10.30 -10.13
CA ILE A 36 2.77 -9.90 -10.31
C ILE A 36 2.59 -8.53 -10.98
N ASP A 37 3.63 -7.72 -11.06
CA ASP A 37 3.60 -6.31 -11.47
C ASP A 37 2.90 -6.05 -12.82
N ASP A 38 3.10 -6.94 -13.78
CA ASP A 38 2.51 -6.81 -15.12
C ASP A 38 1.04 -7.29 -15.20
N TYR A 39 0.50 -7.88 -14.14
CA TYR A 39 -0.81 -8.54 -14.14
C TYR A 39 -1.85 -7.87 -13.26
N VAL A 40 -1.45 -6.86 -12.50
CA VAL A 40 -2.31 -6.18 -11.53
C VAL A 40 -2.29 -4.67 -11.73
N ASP A 41 -3.38 -4.03 -11.33
CA ASP A 41 -3.47 -2.56 -11.30
C ASP A 41 -2.84 -2.00 -10.04
N ILE A 42 -3.05 -2.70 -8.91
CA ILE A 42 -2.63 -2.25 -7.58
C ILE A 42 -1.87 -3.37 -6.86
N ILE A 43 -0.77 -3.01 -6.23
CA ILE A 43 -0.11 -3.83 -5.21
C ILE A 43 -0.34 -3.19 -3.85
N LEU A 44 -0.95 -3.93 -2.92
CA LEU A 44 -1.12 -3.51 -1.54
C LEU A 44 -0.03 -4.12 -0.67
N VAL A 45 0.73 -3.28 0.01
CA VAL A 45 1.60 -3.73 1.12
C VAL A 45 0.78 -3.65 2.40
N GLY A 46 -0.01 -4.71 2.64
CA GLY A 46 -0.98 -4.76 3.72
C GLY A 46 -0.36 -5.00 5.09
N ASP A 47 -1.01 -4.51 6.15
CA ASP A 47 -0.61 -4.81 7.54
C ASP A 47 -0.72 -6.30 7.87
N SER A 48 -1.47 -7.06 7.07
CA SER A 48 -1.52 -8.53 7.09
C SER A 48 -0.15 -9.21 6.92
N LEU A 49 0.89 -8.48 6.48
CA LEU A 49 2.27 -8.97 6.48
C LEU A 49 2.70 -9.47 7.86
N ASN A 50 2.15 -8.89 8.92
CA ASN A 50 2.42 -9.31 10.29
C ASN A 50 1.98 -10.75 10.56
N MET A 51 0.92 -11.19 9.89
CA MET A 51 0.39 -12.56 9.99
C MET A 51 1.08 -13.48 8.98
N SER A 52 1.07 -13.12 7.71
CA SER A 52 1.53 -14.01 6.63
C SER A 52 3.05 -14.09 6.51
N PHE A 53 3.78 -13.03 6.82
CA PHE A 53 5.24 -12.99 6.75
C PHE A 53 5.90 -13.17 8.11
N ASN A 54 5.44 -12.46 9.15
CA ASN A 54 6.01 -12.52 10.50
C ASN A 54 5.44 -13.66 11.36
N GLY A 55 4.40 -14.36 10.90
CA GLY A 55 3.78 -15.48 11.62
C GLY A 55 3.04 -15.08 12.90
N LYS A 56 2.66 -13.82 13.04
CA LYS A 56 1.87 -13.34 14.18
C LYS A 56 0.40 -13.70 14.01
N LYS A 57 -0.37 -13.73 15.11
CA LYS A 57 -1.78 -14.08 15.08
C LYS A 57 -2.70 -12.94 14.60
N ASP A 58 -2.20 -11.70 14.62
CA ASP A 58 -2.95 -10.49 14.25
C ASP A 58 -2.02 -9.42 13.66
N THR A 59 -2.61 -8.29 13.27
CA THR A 59 -1.90 -7.14 12.68
C THR A 59 -1.46 -6.11 13.70
N LEU A 60 -1.89 -6.21 14.97
CA LEU A 60 -1.79 -5.14 15.98
C LEU A 60 -0.35 -4.80 16.38
N SER A 61 0.55 -5.77 16.35
CA SER A 61 1.95 -5.59 16.76
C SER A 61 2.89 -5.14 15.64
N LEU A 62 2.38 -4.91 14.43
CA LEU A 62 3.20 -4.44 13.31
C LEU A 62 3.73 -3.03 13.58
N LYS A 63 5.05 -2.87 13.50
CA LYS A 63 5.71 -1.57 13.69
C LYS A 63 5.82 -0.81 12.37
N MET A 64 5.81 0.52 12.44
CA MET A 64 6.00 1.39 11.28
C MET A 64 7.28 1.09 10.49
N ASP A 65 8.39 0.84 11.20
CA ASP A 65 9.68 0.59 10.55
C ASP A 65 9.69 -0.74 9.80
N ASP A 66 9.03 -1.77 10.33
CA ASP A 66 8.86 -3.06 9.65
C ASP A 66 7.98 -2.89 8.39
N ALA A 67 6.85 -2.20 8.51
CA ALA A 67 5.99 -1.89 7.37
C ALA A 67 6.75 -1.10 6.29
N LEU A 68 7.51 -0.09 6.68
CA LEU A 68 8.32 0.72 5.78
C LEU A 68 9.39 -0.10 5.06
N TYR A 69 10.03 -1.05 5.76
CA TYR A 69 10.99 -1.97 5.16
C TYR A 69 10.34 -2.77 4.02
N HIS A 70 9.16 -3.35 4.26
CA HIS A 70 8.43 -4.13 3.26
C HIS A 70 7.94 -3.26 2.09
N VAL A 71 7.46 -2.04 2.35
CA VAL A 71 7.08 -1.09 1.29
C VAL A 71 8.27 -0.79 0.38
N LYS A 72 9.43 -0.49 0.95
CA LYS A 72 10.65 -0.25 0.17
C LYS A 72 11.07 -1.47 -0.66
N ALA A 73 10.95 -2.68 -0.10
CA ALA A 73 11.25 -3.92 -0.82
C ALA A 73 10.30 -4.12 -2.01
N VAL A 74 8.99 -3.97 -1.81
CA VAL A 74 7.99 -4.08 -2.89
C VAL A 74 8.23 -3.07 -4.00
N LEU A 75 8.56 -1.82 -3.67
CA LEU A 75 8.87 -0.77 -4.65
C LEU A 75 10.07 -1.09 -5.55
N GLN A 76 11.00 -1.94 -5.11
CA GLN A 76 12.09 -2.42 -5.99
C GLN A 76 11.59 -3.39 -7.07
N GLY A 77 10.51 -4.11 -6.80
CA GLY A 77 9.89 -5.04 -7.75
C GLY A 77 8.79 -4.41 -8.60
N ALA A 78 7.96 -3.55 -8.02
CA ALA A 78 6.82 -2.90 -8.66
C ALA A 78 7.27 -1.70 -9.51
N LYS A 79 7.20 -1.83 -10.82
CA LYS A 79 7.54 -0.76 -11.79
C LYS A 79 6.31 -0.21 -12.49
N HIS A 80 5.29 -1.04 -12.65
CA HIS A 80 4.06 -0.75 -13.36
C HIS A 80 2.88 -0.49 -12.42
N ALA A 81 2.60 -1.40 -11.49
CA ALA A 81 1.44 -1.34 -10.61
C ALA A 81 1.46 -0.12 -9.66
N PHE A 82 0.26 0.40 -9.35
CA PHE A 82 0.05 1.43 -8.33
C PHE A 82 0.26 0.81 -6.93
N VAL A 83 1.19 1.34 -6.14
CA VAL A 83 1.56 0.77 -4.84
C VAL A 83 0.89 1.53 -3.70
N ILE A 84 0.09 0.80 -2.91
CA ILE A 84 -0.57 1.31 -1.71
C ILE A 84 0.13 0.74 -0.47
N ALA A 85 0.51 1.59 0.46
CA ALA A 85 1.06 1.21 1.76
C ALA A 85 -0.03 1.29 2.84
N ASP A 86 -0.23 0.18 3.55
CA ASP A 86 -1.17 0.11 4.68
C ASP A 86 -0.53 0.70 5.93
N MET A 87 -1.24 1.61 6.59
CA MET A 87 -0.79 2.23 7.83
C MET A 87 -0.99 1.25 8.99
N PRO A 88 0.08 0.87 9.74
CA PRO A 88 -0.05 -0.02 10.88
C PRO A 88 -1.00 0.53 11.96
N PHE A 89 -1.63 -0.38 12.70
CA PHE A 89 -2.44 -0.03 13.86
C PHE A 89 -1.67 0.90 14.81
N GLY A 90 -2.34 1.95 15.27
CA GLY A 90 -1.74 2.95 16.17
C GLY A 90 -0.86 4.01 15.49
N SER A 91 -0.61 3.92 14.19
CA SER A 91 0.21 4.89 13.45
C SER A 91 -0.54 6.14 12.99
N TYR A 92 -1.88 6.18 13.18
CA TYR A 92 -2.77 7.27 12.74
C TYR A 92 -3.84 7.64 13.79
N GLN A 93 -3.44 7.71 15.06
CA GLN A 93 -4.34 8.03 16.17
C GLN A 93 -4.81 9.49 16.17
N ASP A 94 -4.02 10.38 15.59
CA ASP A 94 -4.30 11.80 15.42
C ASP A 94 -3.74 12.27 14.06
N GLU A 95 -4.18 13.45 13.62
CA GLU A 95 -3.79 14.03 12.33
C GLU A 95 -2.27 14.18 12.20
N LYS A 96 -1.59 14.66 13.23
CA LYS A 96 -0.13 14.88 13.22
C LYS A 96 0.63 13.56 13.06
N SER A 97 0.23 12.53 13.81
CA SER A 97 0.82 11.19 13.72
C SER A 97 0.54 10.56 12.36
N ALA A 98 -0.69 10.67 11.86
CA ALA A 98 -1.09 10.16 10.55
C ALA A 98 -0.26 10.81 9.44
N LEU A 99 -0.18 12.14 9.40
CA LEU A 99 0.59 12.87 8.41
C LEU A 99 2.07 12.52 8.45
N LYS A 100 2.67 12.49 9.65
CA LYS A 100 4.07 12.11 9.85
C LYS A 100 4.38 10.71 9.30
N ASN A 101 3.52 9.72 9.60
CA ASN A 101 3.73 8.34 9.21
C ASN A 101 3.39 8.10 7.74
N ALA A 102 2.29 8.67 7.22
CA ALA A 102 1.97 8.64 5.79
C ALA A 102 3.10 9.22 4.94
N THR A 103 3.66 10.36 5.37
CA THR A 103 4.79 11.01 4.68
C THR A 103 5.99 10.07 4.52
N LYS A 104 6.27 9.18 5.48
CA LYS A 104 7.37 8.20 5.35
C LYS A 104 7.14 7.25 4.18
N PHE A 105 5.92 6.75 4.00
CA PHE A 105 5.58 5.86 2.89
C PHE A 105 5.63 6.57 1.54
N ILE A 106 5.05 7.77 1.46
CA ILE A 106 5.06 8.56 0.21
C ILE A 106 6.49 8.95 -0.18
N LYS A 107 7.33 9.40 0.77
CA LYS A 107 8.75 9.68 0.51
C LYS A 107 9.55 8.44 0.11
N ALA A 108 9.16 7.25 0.54
CA ALA A 108 9.76 6.00 0.09
C ALA A 108 9.39 5.65 -1.35
N GLY A 109 8.31 6.24 -1.90
CA GLY A 109 7.86 6.04 -3.28
C GLY A 109 6.49 5.36 -3.40
N ALA A 110 5.78 5.10 -2.31
CA ALA A 110 4.40 4.61 -2.38
C ALA A 110 3.49 5.66 -3.05
N ASP A 111 2.56 5.20 -3.85
CA ASP A 111 1.64 6.07 -4.61
C ASP A 111 0.47 6.54 -3.74
N ALA A 112 0.11 5.77 -2.72
CA ALA A 112 -0.93 6.12 -1.75
C ALA A 112 -0.73 5.40 -0.42
N VAL A 113 -1.46 5.83 0.60
CA VAL A 113 -1.57 5.13 1.89
C VAL A 113 -3.02 4.71 2.13
N LYS A 114 -3.18 3.61 2.84
CA LYS A 114 -4.50 3.15 3.33
C LYS A 114 -4.47 3.11 4.85
N PHE A 115 -5.56 3.51 5.48
CA PHE A 115 -5.83 3.25 6.88
C PHE A 115 -7.33 3.03 7.09
N GLU A 116 -7.67 2.39 8.16
CA GLU A 116 -9.01 1.94 8.45
C GLU A 116 -9.63 2.74 9.59
N GLY A 117 -10.95 2.84 9.55
CA GLY A 117 -11.70 3.52 10.59
C GLY A 117 -13.09 3.90 10.12
N GLY A 118 -13.76 4.67 10.94
CA GLY A 118 -15.08 5.18 10.65
C GLY A 118 -15.14 6.69 10.94
N LEU A 119 -16.20 7.14 11.59
CA LEU A 119 -16.42 8.56 11.91
C LEU A 119 -15.27 9.19 12.69
N LYS A 120 -14.57 8.43 13.55
CA LYS A 120 -13.44 8.92 14.34
C LYS A 120 -12.20 9.23 13.50
N THR A 121 -12.00 8.53 12.39
CA THR A 121 -10.85 8.73 11.49
C THR A 121 -11.14 9.68 10.34
N ALA A 122 -12.41 9.96 10.06
CA ALA A 122 -12.80 10.86 8.97
C ALA A 122 -12.13 12.26 9.04
N PRO A 123 -12.00 12.91 10.21
CA PRO A 123 -11.28 14.19 10.31
C PRO A 123 -9.80 14.07 9.94
N ILE A 124 -9.16 12.93 10.27
CA ILE A 124 -7.74 12.66 9.95
C ILE A 124 -7.53 12.53 8.43
N VAL A 125 -8.49 11.91 7.73
CA VAL A 125 -8.45 11.79 6.26
C VAL A 125 -8.58 13.15 5.59
N LYS A 126 -9.34 14.06 6.19
CA LYS A 126 -9.62 15.39 5.63
C LYS A 126 -8.43 16.35 5.75
N GLY A 127 -7.63 16.20 6.80
CA GLY A 127 -6.43 17.04 7.03
C GLY A 127 -5.27 16.63 6.15
#